data_e064a0bf9c1e0e7044b07832dcdd28ec
#
_entry.id   e064a0bf9c1e0e7044b07832dcdd28ec
#
_cell.length_a   1.000
_cell.length_b   1.000
_cell.length_c   1.000
_cell.angle_alpha   90.00
_cell.angle_beta   90.00
_cell.angle_gamma   90.00
#
_symmetry.space_group_name_H-M   'P 1'
#
loop_
_entity.id
_entity.type
_entity.pdbx_description
1 polymer ?
#
loop_
_entity_poly.entity_id
_entity_poly.type
_entity_poly.pdbx_seq_one_letter_code
_entity_poly.pdbx_strand_id
1 'polypeptide(L)'
;MKSEYFNHERQVLIYTPGGYQQFDQTYYDVIYVFDAQCREMFDLVHCLLNMACKPDPDGGRSTSFIIVGICSPNLWDINYFRNHDYLPMPLHGNNGLFKEGYYYGKSPDLKKFVKNELMPYVKTHYRTSGRSLGIGHSLSASFVLDAMITDDLFDDYIAISPNCYYDEYRLATDIENHQFKNRKAPRFIYASMSGEIDDGPDYWGDEWKAGWERVSKFLKDKSHFSENTVTSVQTFPGYGHYNGFMPSLTAALNDYIVFGAKNLVSYVGEETYPVHIELRGKNLTDPIYITGNQDALGNWEAKGVKMTLTSDSVASIDLRLHLPAQFKFTRGSWEREAIISNADAGNHIIHNAEHANRVYRLWERNHWMGE
;
A
#
# COMPACT_ATOMS: atom_id res chain seq x y z
N MET A 1 -9.15 19.57 -2.21
CA MET A 1 -8.08 19.89 -3.19
C MET A 1 -8.72 20.41 -4.46
N LYS A 2 -8.20 21.52 -5.01
CA LYS A 2 -8.51 21.92 -6.40
C LYS A 2 -7.78 20.98 -7.34
N SER A 3 -8.33 20.73 -8.52
CA SER A 3 -7.76 19.86 -9.53
C SER A 3 -7.86 20.48 -10.91
N GLU A 4 -6.85 20.25 -11.75
CA GLU A 4 -6.89 20.66 -13.18
C GLU A 4 -7.79 19.74 -14.02
N TYR A 5 -8.13 18.55 -13.52
CA TYR A 5 -8.93 17.54 -14.20
C TYR A 5 -10.43 17.64 -13.92
N PHE A 6 -10.83 18.41 -12.88
CA PHE A 6 -12.21 18.53 -12.45
C PHE A 6 -12.62 19.98 -12.23
N ASN A 7 -13.85 20.32 -12.60
CA ASN A 7 -14.43 21.68 -12.39
C ASN A 7 -14.92 21.92 -10.95
N HIS A 8 -14.64 20.98 -10.03
CA HIS A 8 -15.04 21.04 -8.63
C HIS A 8 -13.90 20.58 -7.72
N GLU A 9 -13.95 20.97 -6.47
CA GLU A 9 -12.98 20.54 -5.49
C GLU A 9 -13.18 19.07 -5.13
N ARG A 10 -12.05 18.38 -4.91
CA ARG A 10 -12.02 16.99 -4.45
C ARG A 10 -11.74 16.93 -2.95
N GLN A 11 -12.61 16.26 -2.19
CA GLN A 11 -12.35 15.98 -0.79
C GLN A 11 -11.41 14.78 -0.67
N VAL A 12 -10.37 14.96 0.14
CA VAL A 12 -9.40 13.91 0.47
C VAL A 12 -9.30 13.83 1.98
N LEU A 13 -9.32 12.62 2.52
CA LEU A 13 -9.11 12.32 3.93
C LEU A 13 -7.69 11.75 4.10
N ILE A 14 -6.98 12.18 5.13
CA ILE A 14 -5.63 11.64 5.39
C ILE A 14 -5.57 11.22 6.86
N TYR A 15 -5.20 9.95 7.06
CA TYR A 15 -4.88 9.38 8.36
C TYR A 15 -3.39 9.09 8.44
N THR A 16 -2.76 9.53 9.52
CA THR A 16 -1.38 9.18 9.86
C THR A 16 -1.36 8.27 11.08
N PRO A 17 -0.49 7.25 11.11
CA PRO A 17 -0.48 6.28 12.22
C PRO A 17 -0.03 6.90 13.54
N GLY A 18 -0.31 6.21 14.65
CA GLY A 18 0.18 6.59 15.97
C GLY A 18 1.71 6.74 15.99
N GLY A 19 2.21 7.74 16.71
CA GLY A 19 3.65 8.02 16.74
C GLY A 19 4.20 8.74 15.52
N TYR A 20 3.41 9.06 14.50
CA TYR A 20 3.87 9.71 13.27
C TYR A 20 4.71 10.97 13.55
N GLN A 21 4.30 11.84 14.49
CA GLN A 21 5.06 13.05 14.82
C GLN A 21 6.37 12.76 15.58
N GLN A 22 6.41 11.69 16.36
CA GLN A 22 7.58 11.30 17.15
C GLN A 22 8.64 10.59 16.28
N PHE A 23 8.21 9.72 15.36
CA PHE A 23 9.07 8.83 14.60
C PHE A 23 9.49 9.46 13.26
N ASP A 24 10.29 10.56 13.35
CA ASP A 24 10.70 11.35 12.18
C ASP A 24 11.61 10.58 11.20
N GLN A 25 12.14 9.42 11.61
CA GLN A 25 12.93 8.53 10.76
C GLN A 25 12.12 7.32 10.22
N THR A 26 10.82 7.22 10.52
CA THR A 26 9.97 6.19 9.93
C THR A 26 9.23 6.73 8.70
N TYR A 27 9.27 5.97 7.61
CA TYR A 27 8.57 6.23 6.36
C TYR A 27 7.56 5.12 6.10
N TYR A 28 6.41 5.49 5.56
CA TYR A 28 5.22 4.65 5.55
C TYR A 28 4.76 4.34 4.12
N ASP A 29 4.32 3.12 3.87
CA ASP A 29 3.57 2.79 2.66
C ASP A 29 2.23 3.53 2.69
N VAL A 30 1.69 3.87 1.51
CA VAL A 30 0.46 4.66 1.39
C VAL A 30 -0.66 3.79 0.85
N ILE A 31 -1.79 3.77 1.55
CA ILE A 31 -3.01 3.09 1.11
C ILE A 31 -4.02 4.12 0.62
N TYR A 32 -4.40 4.03 -0.64
CA TYR A 32 -5.43 4.86 -1.27
C TYR A 32 -6.77 4.13 -1.23
N VAL A 33 -7.73 4.67 -0.48
CA VAL A 33 -9.07 4.11 -0.30
C VAL A 33 -10.07 4.94 -1.09
N PHE A 34 -10.70 4.33 -2.07
CA PHE A 34 -11.76 4.97 -2.85
C PHE A 34 -13.11 4.87 -2.13
N ASP A 35 -14.07 5.71 -2.51
CA ASP A 35 -15.37 5.84 -1.85
C ASP A 35 -15.29 6.31 -0.39
N ALA A 36 -14.30 7.10 -0.04
CA ALA A 36 -14.10 7.59 1.33
C ALA A 36 -15.16 8.60 1.81
N GLN A 37 -16.10 9.03 0.94
CA GLN A 37 -17.33 9.73 1.36
C GLN A 37 -18.23 8.82 2.22
N CYS A 38 -18.17 7.50 2.03
CA CYS A 38 -18.65 6.51 2.98
C CYS A 38 -17.61 6.38 4.09
N ARG A 39 -17.77 7.22 5.11
CA ARG A 39 -16.77 7.38 6.17
C ARG A 39 -16.46 6.07 6.88
N GLU A 40 -17.48 5.22 7.04
CA GLU A 40 -17.38 3.92 7.70
C GLU A 40 -16.41 2.98 6.96
N MET A 41 -16.38 3.03 5.62
CA MET A 41 -15.43 2.23 4.84
C MET A 41 -13.99 2.69 5.05
N PHE A 42 -13.76 4.00 5.02
CA PHE A 42 -12.44 4.57 5.30
C PHE A 42 -11.99 4.29 6.73
N ASP A 43 -12.86 4.51 7.72
CA ASP A 43 -12.55 4.29 9.12
C ASP A 43 -12.29 2.81 9.42
N LEU A 44 -13.01 1.89 8.79
CA LEU A 44 -12.78 0.45 8.92
C LEU A 44 -11.37 0.04 8.46
N VAL A 45 -10.88 0.60 7.34
CA VAL A 45 -9.53 0.30 6.84
C VAL A 45 -8.47 0.67 7.88
N HIS A 46 -8.48 1.91 8.39
CA HIS A 46 -7.46 2.31 9.35
C HIS A 46 -7.64 1.66 10.73
N CYS A 47 -8.88 1.34 11.15
CA CYS A 47 -9.12 0.62 12.41
C CYS A 47 -8.57 -0.82 12.35
N LEU A 48 -8.86 -1.56 11.28
CA LEU A 48 -8.35 -2.92 11.10
C LEU A 48 -6.82 -2.95 11.04
N LEU A 49 -6.21 -2.04 10.28
CA LEU A 49 -4.76 -1.96 10.19
C LEU A 49 -4.11 -1.59 11.52
N ASN A 50 -4.65 -0.64 12.26
CA ASN A 50 -4.13 -0.30 13.60
C ASN A 50 -4.23 -1.45 14.61
N MET A 51 -5.24 -2.31 14.47
CA MET A 51 -5.38 -3.49 15.33
C MET A 51 -4.42 -4.61 14.93
N ALA A 52 -4.22 -4.79 13.62
CA ALA A 52 -3.42 -5.89 13.08
C ALA A 52 -1.91 -5.58 13.02
N CYS A 53 -1.56 -4.31 12.87
CA CYS A 53 -0.20 -3.84 12.61
C CYS A 53 0.40 -3.17 13.86
N LYS A 54 0.58 -3.93 14.94
CA LYS A 54 1.37 -3.46 16.07
C LYS A 54 2.85 -3.53 15.73
N PRO A 55 3.68 -2.56 16.14
CA PRO A 55 5.12 -2.69 16.02
C PRO A 55 5.59 -3.99 16.67
N ASP A 56 6.36 -4.77 15.93
CA ASP A 56 6.97 -5.99 16.45
C ASP A 56 8.33 -5.61 17.06
N PRO A 57 8.50 -5.66 18.39
CA PRO A 57 9.75 -5.33 19.03
C PRO A 57 10.87 -6.33 18.71
N ASP A 58 10.53 -7.57 18.35
CA ASP A 58 11.50 -8.64 18.08
C ASP A 58 12.06 -8.58 16.65
N GLY A 59 11.65 -7.62 15.87
CA GLY A 59 12.11 -7.40 14.50
C GLY A 59 11.00 -7.68 13.49
N GLY A 60 11.20 -7.21 12.30
CA GLY A 60 10.23 -7.24 11.24
C GLY A 60 10.04 -5.84 10.66
N ARG A 61 9.31 -5.76 9.58
CA ARG A 61 8.96 -4.48 8.98
C ARG A 61 7.89 -3.80 9.82
N SER A 62 8.05 -2.51 10.09
CA SER A 62 6.91 -1.70 10.52
C SER A 62 5.79 -1.83 9.51
N THR A 63 4.61 -2.19 9.98
CA THR A 63 3.42 -2.38 9.14
C THR A 63 2.44 -1.21 9.26
N SER A 64 2.85 -0.11 9.87
CA SER A 64 2.05 1.11 9.92
C SER A 64 1.94 1.78 8.55
N PHE A 65 0.79 2.39 8.27
CA PHE A 65 0.46 2.97 6.96
C PHE A 65 -0.06 4.40 7.09
N ILE A 66 0.22 5.22 6.08
CA ILE A 66 -0.56 6.43 5.81
C ILE A 66 -1.76 6.01 4.96
N ILE A 67 -2.98 6.45 5.34
CA ILE A 67 -4.18 6.10 4.60
C ILE A 67 -4.79 7.36 4.02
N VAL A 68 -5.00 7.35 2.71
CA VAL A 68 -5.51 8.46 1.91
C VAL A 68 -6.88 8.08 1.36
N GLY A 69 -7.93 8.68 1.88
CA GLY A 69 -9.29 8.48 1.41
C GLY A 69 -9.65 9.44 0.30
N ILE A 70 -10.12 8.93 -0.83
CA ILE A 70 -10.56 9.71 -1.99
C ILE A 70 -12.08 9.70 -2.02
N CYS A 71 -12.69 10.87 -1.82
CA CYS A 71 -14.14 11.01 -1.81
C CYS A 71 -14.67 11.27 -3.23
N SER A 72 -15.66 10.49 -3.64
CA SER A 72 -16.45 10.77 -4.83
C SER A 72 -17.63 11.66 -4.46
N PRO A 73 -17.76 12.85 -5.05
CA PRO A 73 -18.85 13.76 -4.71
C PRO A 73 -20.18 13.35 -5.35
N ASN A 74 -21.29 13.78 -4.73
CA ASN A 74 -22.62 13.81 -5.33
C ASN A 74 -23.03 15.29 -5.49
N LEU A 75 -22.85 15.85 -6.67
CA LEU A 75 -23.08 17.26 -6.98
C LEU A 75 -24.27 17.40 -7.93
N TRP A 76 -25.45 17.59 -7.36
CA TRP A 76 -26.72 17.65 -8.08
C TRP A 76 -26.84 18.87 -9.00
N ASP A 77 -26.23 19.99 -8.61
CA ASP A 77 -26.24 21.24 -9.35
C ASP A 77 -25.48 21.19 -10.68
N ILE A 78 -24.46 20.33 -10.76
CA ILE A 78 -23.67 20.12 -11.98
C ILE A 78 -23.82 18.71 -12.55
N ASN A 79 -24.79 17.96 -12.07
CA ASN A 79 -25.08 16.59 -12.51
C ASN A 79 -23.86 15.66 -12.46
N TYR A 80 -23.10 15.70 -11.36
CA TYR A 80 -21.91 14.88 -11.14
C TYR A 80 -22.10 13.92 -9.98
N PHE A 81 -21.83 12.63 -10.21
CA PHE A 81 -22.07 11.56 -9.25
C PHE A 81 -20.93 10.54 -9.24
N ARG A 82 -20.88 9.71 -8.23
CA ARG A 82 -19.88 8.67 -7.99
C ARG A 82 -19.53 7.84 -9.23
N ASN A 83 -20.52 7.49 -10.07
CA ASN A 83 -20.32 6.66 -11.25
C ASN A 83 -19.44 7.35 -12.31
N HIS A 84 -19.42 8.69 -12.37
CA HIS A 84 -18.51 9.43 -13.26
C HIS A 84 -17.05 9.13 -12.94
N ASP A 85 -16.72 9.06 -11.65
CA ASP A 85 -15.35 8.86 -11.20
C ASP A 85 -14.82 7.48 -11.60
N TYR A 86 -15.63 6.45 -11.51
CA TYR A 86 -15.14 5.07 -11.58
C TYR A 86 -15.35 4.37 -12.91
N LEU A 87 -16.16 4.91 -13.79
CA LEU A 87 -16.46 4.30 -15.08
C LEU A 87 -15.90 5.13 -16.23
N PRO A 88 -15.25 4.48 -17.21
CA PRO A 88 -14.87 5.14 -18.46
C PRO A 88 -16.09 5.36 -19.35
N MET A 89 -15.93 6.08 -20.46
CA MET A 89 -16.93 6.15 -21.50
C MET A 89 -17.19 4.73 -22.06
N PRO A 90 -18.44 4.29 -22.21
CA PRO A 90 -18.75 2.99 -22.78
C PRO A 90 -18.36 2.94 -24.27
N LEU A 91 -17.89 1.79 -24.75
CA LEU A 91 -17.56 1.53 -26.14
C LEU A 91 -18.78 1.02 -26.92
N HIS A 92 -19.67 0.27 -26.26
CA HIS A 92 -20.79 -0.44 -26.86
C HIS A 92 -22.15 0.27 -26.69
N GLY A 93 -22.16 1.51 -26.22
CA GLY A 93 -23.38 2.29 -26.04
C GLY A 93 -24.20 1.92 -24.82
N ASN A 94 -25.52 2.14 -24.86
CA ASN A 94 -26.40 1.94 -23.72
C ASN A 94 -26.76 0.47 -23.48
N ASN A 95 -26.06 -0.18 -22.61
CA ASN A 95 -26.49 -1.49 -22.10
C ASN A 95 -27.33 -1.32 -20.83
N GLY A 96 -28.63 -1.28 -20.95
CA GLY A 96 -29.66 -1.38 -19.91
C GLY A 96 -29.48 -0.62 -18.57
N LEU A 97 -28.32 -0.75 -17.92
CA LEU A 97 -27.99 -0.13 -16.63
C LEU A 97 -27.46 1.29 -16.73
N PHE A 98 -26.88 1.65 -17.87
CA PHE A 98 -26.23 2.95 -18.10
C PHE A 98 -26.87 3.62 -19.33
N LYS A 99 -28.16 3.93 -19.24
CA LYS A 99 -28.88 4.70 -20.26
C LYS A 99 -28.31 6.10 -20.39
N GLU A 100 -28.59 6.74 -21.54
CA GLU A 100 -28.27 8.15 -21.77
C GLU A 100 -28.71 9.02 -20.57
N GLY A 101 -27.76 9.78 -20.01
CA GLY A 101 -27.95 10.53 -18.74
C GLY A 101 -27.44 9.83 -17.49
N TYR A 102 -27.02 8.56 -17.57
CA TYR A 102 -26.29 7.92 -16.49
C TYR A 102 -24.80 8.27 -16.51
N TYR A 103 -24.24 8.40 -15.37
CA TYR A 103 -23.03 9.08 -14.98
C TYR A 103 -21.82 8.17 -15.17
N TYR A 104 -20.97 8.49 -16.15
CA TYR A 104 -19.72 7.78 -16.45
C TYR A 104 -18.74 8.71 -17.20
N GLY A 105 -17.53 8.25 -17.46
CA GLY A 105 -16.63 8.89 -18.40
C GLY A 105 -15.47 9.67 -17.77
N LYS A 106 -15.36 9.73 -16.46
CA LYS A 106 -14.33 10.49 -15.77
C LYS A 106 -13.24 9.61 -15.11
N SER A 107 -13.29 8.29 -15.25
CA SER A 107 -12.25 7.44 -14.66
C SER A 107 -10.84 7.74 -15.19
N PRO A 108 -10.61 8.10 -16.48
CA PRO A 108 -9.29 8.54 -16.92
C PRO A 108 -8.83 9.84 -16.25
N ASP A 109 -9.75 10.78 -15.99
CA ASP A 109 -9.40 12.03 -15.31
C ASP A 109 -9.12 11.80 -13.83
N LEU A 110 -9.86 10.87 -13.18
CA LEU A 110 -9.59 10.47 -11.80
C LEU A 110 -8.21 9.80 -11.67
N LYS A 111 -7.81 8.93 -12.61
CA LYS A 111 -6.47 8.35 -12.63
C LYS A 111 -5.38 9.42 -12.75
N LYS A 112 -5.56 10.41 -13.63
CA LYS A 112 -4.64 11.55 -13.76
C LYS A 112 -4.58 12.38 -12.48
N PHE A 113 -5.72 12.68 -11.85
CA PHE A 113 -5.76 13.39 -10.57
C PHE A 113 -4.96 12.65 -9.50
N VAL A 114 -5.19 11.35 -9.36
CA VAL A 114 -4.46 10.53 -8.38
C VAL A 114 -2.96 10.54 -8.67
N LYS A 115 -2.57 10.27 -9.92
CA LYS A 115 -1.17 10.13 -10.34
C LYS A 115 -0.39 11.43 -10.31
N ASN A 116 -0.98 12.50 -10.83
CA ASN A 116 -0.26 13.75 -11.14
C ASN A 116 -0.43 14.83 -10.06
N GLU A 117 -1.48 14.74 -9.24
CA GLU A 117 -1.78 15.77 -8.23
C GLU A 117 -1.76 15.18 -6.81
N LEU A 118 -2.55 14.12 -6.55
CA LEU A 118 -2.72 13.61 -5.20
C LEU A 118 -1.47 12.87 -4.69
N MET A 119 -0.91 11.93 -5.45
CA MET A 119 0.31 11.20 -5.07
C MET A 119 1.50 12.14 -4.85
N PRO A 120 1.80 13.11 -5.73
CA PRO A 120 2.83 14.12 -5.48
C PRO A 120 2.56 14.98 -4.25
N TYR A 121 1.31 15.37 -4.01
CA TYR A 121 0.93 16.10 -2.81
C TYR A 121 1.25 15.28 -1.54
N VAL A 122 0.81 14.03 -1.50
CA VAL A 122 1.06 13.12 -0.37
C VAL A 122 2.57 12.91 -0.16
N LYS A 123 3.33 12.66 -1.23
CA LYS A 123 4.79 12.50 -1.18
C LYS A 123 5.50 13.74 -0.62
N THR A 124 5.02 14.94 -0.96
CA THR A 124 5.65 16.19 -0.54
C THR A 124 5.34 16.55 0.92
N HIS A 125 4.15 16.19 1.41
CA HIS A 125 3.67 16.62 2.73
C HIS A 125 3.80 15.54 3.81
N TYR A 126 4.03 14.29 3.42
CA TYR A 126 4.07 13.14 4.34
C TYR A 126 5.30 12.27 4.08
N ARG A 127 5.77 11.58 5.11
CA ARG A 127 6.89 10.65 5.02
C ARG A 127 6.43 9.33 4.39
N THR A 128 6.56 9.22 3.09
CA THR A 128 6.14 8.05 2.31
C THR A 128 7.33 7.19 1.91
N SER A 129 7.18 5.88 1.97
CA SER A 129 8.19 4.91 1.50
C SER A 129 8.37 4.91 -0.03
N GLY A 130 7.34 5.36 -0.73
CA GLY A 130 7.22 5.26 -2.19
C GLY A 130 6.35 4.09 -2.65
N ARG A 131 5.98 3.14 -1.77
CA ARG A 131 5.06 2.03 -2.09
C ARG A 131 3.61 2.42 -1.86
N SER A 132 2.73 1.96 -2.74
CA SER A 132 1.31 2.31 -2.73
C SER A 132 0.39 1.12 -2.94
N LEU A 133 -0.77 1.14 -2.27
CA LEU A 133 -1.86 0.17 -2.42
C LEU A 133 -3.17 0.90 -2.74
N GLY A 134 -3.90 0.46 -3.76
CA GLY A 134 -5.26 0.94 -4.07
C GLY A 134 -6.32 -0.03 -3.55
N ILE A 135 -7.34 0.49 -2.82
CA ILE A 135 -8.48 -0.29 -2.31
C ILE A 135 -9.79 0.28 -2.85
N GLY A 136 -10.63 -0.56 -3.44
CA GLY A 136 -11.97 -0.20 -3.90
C GLY A 136 -13.03 -1.25 -3.60
N HIS A 137 -14.30 -0.80 -3.55
CA HIS A 137 -15.47 -1.66 -3.41
C HIS A 137 -16.49 -1.35 -4.50
N SER A 138 -17.09 -2.38 -5.11
CA SER A 138 -18.08 -2.20 -6.17
C SER A 138 -17.50 -1.48 -7.39
N LEU A 139 -18.06 -0.36 -7.83
CA LEU A 139 -17.55 0.42 -8.98
C LEU A 139 -16.14 0.94 -8.74
N SER A 140 -15.77 1.31 -7.52
CA SER A 140 -14.39 1.70 -7.23
C SER A 140 -13.42 0.52 -7.24
N ALA A 141 -13.88 -0.71 -6.99
CA ALA A 141 -13.09 -1.91 -7.22
C ALA A 141 -12.84 -2.16 -8.71
N SER A 142 -13.85 -1.90 -9.56
CA SER A 142 -13.67 -1.95 -11.02
C SER A 142 -12.64 -0.91 -11.49
N PHE A 143 -12.70 0.30 -10.94
CA PHE A 143 -11.71 1.35 -11.20
C PHE A 143 -10.29 0.92 -10.77
N VAL A 144 -10.15 0.29 -9.61
CA VAL A 144 -8.86 -0.21 -9.10
C VAL A 144 -8.27 -1.26 -10.04
N LEU A 145 -9.08 -2.20 -10.56
CA LEU A 145 -8.64 -3.18 -11.55
C LEU A 145 -8.33 -2.55 -12.91
N ASP A 146 -9.14 -1.58 -13.37
CA ASP A 146 -8.87 -0.83 -14.60
C ASP A 146 -7.56 -0.03 -14.49
N ALA A 147 -7.33 0.64 -13.37
CA ALA A 147 -6.10 1.37 -13.11
C ALA A 147 -4.85 0.47 -13.04
N MET A 148 -5.01 -0.79 -12.66
CA MET A 148 -3.93 -1.78 -12.68
C MET A 148 -3.48 -2.10 -14.10
N ILE A 149 -4.40 -2.31 -15.02
CA ILE A 149 -4.08 -2.73 -16.38
C ILE A 149 -3.78 -1.57 -17.34
N THR A 150 -4.33 -0.37 -17.10
CA THR A 150 -4.14 0.77 -17.99
C THR A 150 -2.98 1.67 -17.62
N ASP A 151 -2.75 1.92 -16.33
CA ASP A 151 -1.81 2.94 -15.84
C ASP A 151 -0.72 2.38 -14.94
N ASP A 152 -0.85 1.14 -14.47
CA ASP A 152 0.00 0.55 -13.42
C ASP A 152 0.10 1.51 -12.21
N LEU A 153 -1.07 2.04 -11.78
CA LEU A 153 -1.17 3.23 -10.94
C LEU A 153 -0.63 3.01 -9.52
N PHE A 154 -0.79 1.81 -8.97
CA PHE A 154 -0.32 1.42 -7.65
C PHE A 154 0.65 0.25 -7.73
N ASP A 155 1.39 0.01 -6.66
CA ASP A 155 2.21 -1.20 -6.55
C ASP A 155 1.34 -2.42 -6.26
N ASP A 156 0.29 -2.25 -5.44
CA ASP A 156 -0.59 -3.30 -4.97
C ASP A 156 -2.07 -2.93 -5.15
N TYR A 157 -2.95 -3.95 -5.22
CA TYR A 157 -4.37 -3.76 -5.55
C TYR A 157 -5.27 -4.65 -4.71
N ILE A 158 -6.34 -4.06 -4.13
CA ILE A 158 -7.43 -4.77 -3.45
C ILE A 158 -8.75 -4.34 -4.08
N ALA A 159 -9.45 -5.26 -4.74
CA ALA A 159 -10.73 -5.06 -5.40
C ALA A 159 -11.80 -5.94 -4.77
N ILE A 160 -12.77 -5.33 -4.06
CA ILE A 160 -13.84 -6.04 -3.35
C ILE A 160 -15.15 -5.88 -4.14
N SER A 161 -15.76 -6.99 -4.52
CA SER A 161 -17.04 -7.06 -5.27
C SER A 161 -17.07 -6.15 -6.52
N PRO A 162 -16.08 -6.24 -7.45
CA PRO A 162 -16.02 -5.38 -8.62
C PRO A 162 -17.16 -5.66 -9.60
N ASN A 163 -17.68 -4.60 -10.24
CA ASN A 163 -18.54 -4.74 -11.42
C ASN A 163 -17.68 -5.11 -12.64
N CYS A 164 -17.66 -6.40 -13.00
CA CYS A 164 -16.87 -6.91 -14.11
C CYS A 164 -17.65 -7.01 -15.44
N TYR A 165 -18.96 -6.73 -15.45
CA TYR A 165 -19.79 -6.87 -16.64
C TYR A 165 -20.17 -5.54 -17.30
N TYR A 166 -19.78 -4.38 -16.71
CA TYR A 166 -19.99 -3.08 -17.30
C TYR A 166 -19.56 -3.06 -18.78
N ASP A 167 -20.37 -2.42 -19.63
CA ASP A 167 -20.09 -2.23 -21.06
C ASP A 167 -19.73 -3.54 -21.78
N GLU A 168 -20.65 -4.54 -21.69
CA GLU A 168 -20.50 -5.87 -22.31
C GLU A 168 -19.22 -6.60 -21.88
N TYR A 169 -18.95 -6.63 -20.57
CA TYR A 169 -17.76 -7.26 -19.97
C TYR A 169 -16.43 -6.59 -20.34
N ARG A 170 -16.43 -5.30 -20.65
CA ARG A 170 -15.24 -4.59 -21.06
C ARG A 170 -14.08 -4.80 -20.10
N LEU A 171 -14.29 -4.59 -18.79
CA LEU A 171 -13.23 -4.78 -17.80
C LEU A 171 -12.68 -6.21 -17.81
N ALA A 172 -13.55 -7.22 -17.86
CA ALA A 172 -13.13 -8.62 -17.91
C ALA A 172 -12.33 -8.90 -19.19
N THR A 173 -12.77 -8.38 -20.33
CA THR A 173 -12.09 -8.52 -21.63
C THR A 173 -10.74 -7.81 -21.65
N ASP A 174 -10.68 -6.61 -21.10
CA ASP A 174 -9.44 -5.83 -21.04
C ASP A 174 -8.40 -6.51 -20.13
N ILE A 175 -8.83 -7.10 -19.00
CA ILE A 175 -7.97 -7.90 -18.11
C ILE A 175 -7.44 -9.14 -18.81
N GLU A 176 -8.30 -9.92 -19.49
CA GLU A 176 -7.91 -11.15 -20.21
C GLU A 176 -6.93 -10.88 -21.36
N ASN A 177 -7.01 -9.72 -21.99
CA ASN A 177 -6.11 -9.32 -23.07
C ASN A 177 -4.85 -8.60 -22.58
N HIS A 178 -4.78 -8.24 -21.30
CA HIS A 178 -3.64 -7.49 -20.75
C HIS A 178 -2.41 -8.39 -20.60
N GLN A 179 -1.26 -7.87 -21.05
CA GLN A 179 0.05 -8.50 -20.87
C GLN A 179 0.74 -7.85 -19.67
N PHE A 180 0.75 -8.54 -18.52
CA PHE A 180 1.44 -8.04 -17.35
C PHE A 180 2.96 -7.98 -17.58
N LYS A 181 3.54 -6.81 -17.31
CA LYS A 181 5.00 -6.63 -17.41
C LYS A 181 5.68 -7.50 -16.36
N ASN A 182 6.82 -8.07 -16.73
CA ASN A 182 7.67 -8.74 -15.76
C ASN A 182 8.17 -7.71 -14.73
N ARG A 183 7.86 -7.92 -13.47
CA ARG A 183 8.27 -7.08 -12.33
C ARG A 183 9.24 -7.83 -11.46
N LYS A 184 10.33 -7.16 -11.07
CA LYS A 184 11.28 -7.66 -10.07
C LYS A 184 10.78 -7.39 -8.65
N ALA A 185 10.22 -6.21 -8.43
CA ALA A 185 9.60 -5.86 -7.15
C ALA A 185 8.33 -6.68 -6.90
N PRO A 186 8.14 -7.22 -5.69
CA PRO A 186 6.94 -7.98 -5.33
C PRO A 186 5.67 -7.16 -5.51
N ARG A 187 4.59 -7.82 -5.94
CA ARG A 187 3.24 -7.24 -6.14
C ARG A 187 2.18 -8.10 -5.47
N PHE A 188 1.20 -7.46 -4.86
CA PHE A 188 0.00 -8.11 -4.33
C PHE A 188 -1.24 -7.68 -5.10
N ILE A 189 -2.07 -8.65 -5.48
CA ILE A 189 -3.36 -8.43 -6.13
C ILE A 189 -4.40 -9.28 -5.40
N TYR A 190 -5.40 -8.62 -4.84
CA TYR A 190 -6.53 -9.26 -4.21
C TYR A 190 -7.82 -8.91 -4.94
N ALA A 191 -8.66 -9.91 -5.16
CA ALA A 191 -10.03 -9.71 -5.63
C ALA A 191 -10.98 -10.64 -4.88
N SER A 192 -12.16 -10.14 -4.54
CA SER A 192 -13.20 -10.95 -3.90
C SER A 192 -14.58 -10.62 -4.42
N MET A 193 -15.53 -11.56 -4.22
CA MET A 193 -16.94 -11.42 -4.50
C MET A 193 -17.74 -12.00 -3.34
N SER A 194 -18.86 -11.38 -3.01
CA SER A 194 -19.79 -11.88 -1.98
C SER A 194 -20.94 -12.66 -2.63
N GLY A 195 -22.05 -12.77 -1.96
CA GLY A 195 -23.21 -13.58 -2.39
C GLY A 195 -24.00 -13.05 -3.59
N GLU A 196 -23.54 -11.96 -4.22
CA GLU A 196 -24.14 -11.42 -5.45
C GLU A 196 -24.12 -12.42 -6.61
N ILE A 197 -23.27 -13.43 -6.52
CA ILE A 197 -23.10 -14.50 -7.52
C ILE A 197 -23.74 -15.84 -7.10
N ASP A 198 -24.28 -15.90 -5.89
CA ASP A 198 -24.92 -17.10 -5.34
C ASP A 198 -26.44 -17.05 -5.54
N ASP A 199 -27.06 -18.19 -5.84
CA ASP A 199 -28.53 -18.29 -5.96
C ASP A 199 -29.19 -18.01 -4.60
N GLY A 200 -29.66 -16.77 -4.40
CA GLY A 200 -30.22 -16.30 -3.12
C GLY A 200 -30.81 -14.89 -3.23
N PRO A 201 -31.23 -14.30 -2.10
CA PRO A 201 -31.88 -12.99 -2.09
C PRO A 201 -30.95 -11.83 -2.55
N ASP A 202 -29.66 -12.03 -2.46
CA ASP A 202 -28.63 -11.03 -2.86
C ASP A 202 -28.08 -11.30 -4.27
N TYR A 203 -28.65 -12.22 -5.02
CA TYR A 203 -28.20 -12.55 -6.38
C TYR A 203 -28.45 -11.37 -7.36
N TRP A 204 -27.40 -10.96 -8.06
CA TRP A 204 -27.43 -9.81 -8.96
C TRP A 204 -27.51 -10.17 -10.45
N GLY A 205 -27.66 -11.46 -10.77
CA GLY A 205 -27.89 -11.95 -12.12
C GLY A 205 -26.70 -12.67 -12.76
N ASP A 206 -27.01 -13.39 -13.85
CA ASP A 206 -26.06 -14.25 -14.55
C ASP A 206 -24.89 -13.44 -15.16
N GLU A 207 -25.16 -12.23 -15.64
CA GLU A 207 -24.15 -11.37 -16.23
C GLU A 207 -23.13 -10.91 -15.20
N TRP A 208 -23.57 -10.58 -13.96
CA TRP A 208 -22.68 -10.22 -12.87
C TRP A 208 -21.77 -11.39 -12.51
N LYS A 209 -22.36 -12.58 -12.36
CA LYS A 209 -21.65 -13.84 -12.10
C LYS A 209 -20.66 -14.17 -13.20
N ALA A 210 -21.06 -14.13 -14.47
CA ALA A 210 -20.21 -14.43 -15.61
C ALA A 210 -19.01 -13.47 -15.71
N GLY A 211 -19.20 -12.18 -15.46
CA GLY A 211 -18.12 -11.19 -15.42
C GLY A 211 -17.10 -11.51 -14.34
N TRP A 212 -17.55 -11.85 -13.13
CA TRP A 212 -16.67 -12.27 -12.04
C TRP A 212 -15.93 -13.58 -12.34
N GLU A 213 -16.60 -14.58 -12.87
CA GLU A 213 -16.00 -15.89 -13.21
C GLU A 213 -14.81 -15.72 -14.18
N ARG A 214 -14.93 -14.85 -15.18
CA ARG A 214 -13.84 -14.52 -16.12
C ARG A 214 -12.66 -13.91 -15.39
N VAL A 215 -12.88 -12.84 -14.63
CA VAL A 215 -11.81 -12.13 -13.89
C VAL A 215 -11.17 -13.02 -12.84
N SER A 216 -11.98 -13.74 -12.07
CA SER A 216 -11.47 -14.64 -11.02
C SER A 216 -10.63 -15.80 -11.58
N LYS A 217 -11.06 -16.38 -12.71
CA LYS A 217 -10.30 -17.41 -13.44
C LYS A 217 -8.94 -16.87 -13.89
N PHE A 218 -8.92 -15.69 -14.50
CA PHE A 218 -7.70 -15.06 -14.96
C PHE A 218 -6.72 -14.78 -13.79
N LEU A 219 -7.20 -14.19 -12.70
CA LEU A 219 -6.37 -13.85 -11.54
C LEU A 219 -5.84 -15.09 -10.78
N LYS A 220 -6.52 -16.23 -10.88
CA LYS A 220 -6.06 -17.51 -10.30
C LYS A 220 -4.97 -18.18 -11.13
N ASP A 221 -4.87 -17.88 -12.40
CA ASP A 221 -3.84 -18.45 -13.29
C ASP A 221 -2.53 -17.69 -13.14
N LYS A 222 -1.57 -18.31 -12.43
CA LYS A 222 -0.25 -17.73 -12.17
C LYS A 222 0.58 -17.49 -13.43
N SER A 223 0.27 -18.13 -14.55
CA SER A 223 1.02 -17.99 -15.79
C SER A 223 0.94 -16.58 -16.41
N HIS A 224 -0.05 -15.80 -16.01
CA HIS A 224 -0.23 -14.41 -16.46
C HIS A 224 0.70 -13.42 -15.76
N PHE A 225 1.35 -13.82 -14.67
CA PHE A 225 2.08 -12.91 -13.77
C PHE A 225 3.56 -13.27 -13.64
N SER A 226 4.37 -12.31 -13.23
CA SER A 226 5.73 -12.59 -12.80
C SER A 226 5.73 -13.42 -11.49
N GLU A 227 6.80 -14.19 -11.26
CA GLU A 227 6.98 -15.04 -10.07
C GLU A 227 6.84 -14.27 -8.74
N ASN A 228 7.17 -12.98 -8.76
CA ASN A 228 7.07 -12.08 -7.59
C ASN A 228 5.66 -11.49 -7.40
N THR A 229 4.68 -11.89 -8.21
CA THR A 229 3.28 -11.44 -8.05
C THR A 229 2.49 -12.47 -7.26
N VAL A 230 1.93 -12.04 -6.15
CA VAL A 230 1.02 -12.84 -5.32
C VAL A 230 -0.41 -12.41 -5.61
N THR A 231 -1.24 -13.34 -6.10
CA THR A 231 -2.68 -13.10 -6.27
C THR A 231 -3.47 -13.89 -5.23
N SER A 232 -4.47 -13.26 -4.61
CA SER A 232 -5.46 -13.88 -3.72
C SER A 232 -6.86 -13.60 -4.25
N VAL A 233 -7.65 -14.65 -4.49
CA VAL A 233 -9.00 -14.55 -5.03
C VAL A 233 -9.95 -15.32 -4.14
N GLN A 234 -10.91 -14.64 -3.52
CA GLN A 234 -11.80 -15.21 -2.52
C GLN A 234 -13.27 -14.96 -2.82
N THR A 235 -14.15 -15.79 -2.24
CA THR A 235 -15.59 -15.58 -2.26
C THR A 235 -16.15 -15.67 -0.84
N PHE A 236 -17.19 -14.90 -0.57
CA PHE A 236 -17.84 -14.81 0.74
C PHE A 236 -19.35 -15.12 0.59
N PRO A 237 -19.70 -16.42 0.39
CA PRO A 237 -21.09 -16.81 0.28
C PRO A 237 -21.86 -16.51 1.57
N GLY A 238 -23.13 -16.17 1.44
CA GLY A 238 -23.99 -15.82 2.58
C GLY A 238 -23.86 -14.38 3.07
N TYR A 239 -23.00 -13.57 2.42
CA TYR A 239 -22.96 -12.11 2.61
C TYR A 239 -23.47 -11.41 1.35
N GLY A 240 -24.26 -10.35 1.52
CA GLY A 240 -24.66 -9.50 0.40
C GLY A 240 -23.57 -8.48 0.04
N HIS A 241 -23.84 -7.69 -1.00
CA HIS A 241 -22.89 -6.74 -1.59
C HIS A 241 -22.28 -5.76 -0.58
N TYR A 242 -23.07 -5.25 0.36
CA TYR A 242 -22.59 -4.25 1.32
C TYR A 242 -22.01 -4.87 2.59
N ASN A 243 -22.69 -5.86 3.18
CA ASN A 243 -22.22 -6.47 4.42
C ASN A 243 -21.06 -7.45 4.19
N GLY A 244 -20.82 -7.89 2.96
CA GLY A 244 -19.67 -8.66 2.52
C GLY A 244 -18.39 -7.84 2.45
N PHE A 245 -18.46 -6.51 2.44
CA PHE A 245 -17.28 -5.64 2.45
C PHE A 245 -16.39 -5.89 3.66
N MET A 246 -16.96 -5.98 4.86
CA MET A 246 -16.19 -6.14 6.09
C MET A 246 -15.38 -7.46 6.13
N PRO A 247 -15.97 -8.66 5.92
CA PRO A 247 -15.18 -9.89 5.92
C PRO A 247 -14.18 -9.93 4.75
N SER A 248 -14.53 -9.41 3.57
CA SER A 248 -13.62 -9.32 2.42
C SER A 248 -12.42 -8.42 2.71
N LEU A 249 -12.65 -7.23 3.28
CA LEU A 249 -11.57 -6.30 3.64
C LEU A 249 -10.67 -6.91 4.71
N THR A 250 -11.24 -7.55 5.73
CA THR A 250 -10.47 -8.21 6.79
C THR A 250 -9.54 -9.29 6.22
N ALA A 251 -10.06 -10.13 5.33
CA ALA A 251 -9.26 -11.16 4.67
C ALA A 251 -8.17 -10.53 3.76
N ALA A 252 -8.53 -9.52 2.98
CA ALA A 252 -7.59 -8.83 2.08
C ALA A 252 -6.43 -8.20 2.84
N LEU A 253 -6.71 -7.50 3.94
CA LEU A 253 -5.67 -6.84 4.76
C LEU A 253 -4.80 -7.86 5.49
N ASN A 254 -5.35 -8.96 5.99
CA ASN A 254 -4.57 -10.04 6.56
C ASN A 254 -3.63 -10.67 5.53
N ASP A 255 -4.12 -10.97 4.32
CA ASP A 255 -3.30 -11.50 3.23
C ASP A 255 -2.20 -10.51 2.82
N TYR A 256 -2.51 -9.20 2.80
CA TYR A 256 -1.55 -8.15 2.48
C TYR A 256 -0.44 -8.02 3.54
N ILE A 257 -0.77 -8.11 4.83
CA ILE A 257 0.22 -8.11 5.91
C ILE A 257 1.13 -9.33 5.79
N VAL A 258 0.56 -10.52 5.54
CA VAL A 258 1.33 -11.76 5.34
C VAL A 258 2.21 -11.66 4.09
N PHE A 259 1.70 -11.08 3.00
CA PHE A 259 2.48 -10.79 1.80
C PHE A 259 3.67 -9.87 2.12
N GLY A 260 3.46 -8.78 2.85
CA GLY A 260 4.50 -7.86 3.26
C GLY A 260 5.61 -8.56 4.06
N ALA A 261 5.23 -9.34 5.06
CA ALA A 261 6.16 -10.08 5.90
C ALA A 261 6.99 -11.13 5.12
N LYS A 262 6.39 -11.79 4.13
CA LYS A 262 7.06 -12.85 3.36
C LYS A 262 7.88 -12.34 2.16
N ASN A 263 7.40 -11.32 1.47
CA ASN A 263 7.93 -10.94 0.17
C ASN A 263 8.67 -9.60 0.20
N LEU A 264 8.22 -8.63 1.02
CA LEU A 264 8.86 -7.31 1.05
C LEU A 264 10.06 -7.25 2.00
N VAL A 265 10.07 -8.05 3.06
CA VAL A 265 11.18 -8.07 4.02
C VAL A 265 12.47 -8.59 3.38
N SER A 266 12.38 -9.59 2.52
CA SER A 266 13.54 -10.18 1.83
C SER A 266 13.92 -9.48 0.52
N TYR A 267 13.06 -8.60 0.01
CA TYR A 267 13.31 -7.94 -1.27
C TYR A 267 14.35 -6.83 -1.13
N VAL A 268 15.34 -6.84 -2.02
CA VAL A 268 16.30 -5.76 -2.27
C VAL A 268 16.40 -5.51 -3.77
N GLY A 269 16.55 -4.25 -4.17
CA GLY A 269 16.78 -3.87 -5.57
C GLY A 269 18.18 -4.25 -6.06
N GLU A 270 18.39 -4.13 -7.35
CA GLU A 270 19.66 -4.53 -7.97
C GLU A 270 20.75 -3.44 -7.90
N GLU A 271 20.32 -2.18 -7.88
CA GLU A 271 21.25 -1.04 -7.87
C GLU A 271 21.67 -0.67 -6.45
N THR A 272 22.90 -0.20 -6.29
CA THR A 272 23.39 0.31 -5.01
C THR A 272 23.46 1.83 -5.02
N TYR A 273 23.10 2.41 -3.87
CA TYR A 273 23.09 3.85 -3.65
C TYR A 273 24.00 4.23 -2.48
N PRO A 274 24.67 5.40 -2.52
CA PRO A 274 25.41 5.92 -1.37
C PRO A 274 24.42 6.27 -0.27
N VAL A 275 24.74 5.86 0.97
CA VAL A 275 23.90 6.06 2.14
C VAL A 275 24.78 6.55 3.29
N HIS A 276 24.32 7.58 4.00
CA HIS A 276 24.93 8.08 5.22
C HIS A 276 24.00 7.85 6.42
N ILE A 277 24.51 7.19 7.46
CA ILE A 277 23.73 6.87 8.66
C ILE A 277 24.48 7.37 9.90
N GLU A 278 23.78 8.17 10.72
CA GLU A 278 24.25 8.59 12.03
C GLU A 278 23.41 7.97 13.14
N LEU A 279 24.06 7.58 14.22
CA LEU A 279 23.44 7.26 15.50
C LEU A 279 23.89 8.29 16.53
N ARG A 280 22.96 9.00 17.14
CA ARG A 280 23.21 10.03 18.15
C ARG A 280 22.75 9.57 19.52
N GLY A 281 23.57 9.86 20.54
CA GLY A 281 23.29 9.53 21.94
C GLY A 281 24.16 10.34 22.86
N LYS A 282 24.08 10.12 24.17
CA LYS A 282 24.95 10.75 25.18
C LYS A 282 26.00 9.72 25.62
N ASN A 283 27.25 10.18 25.74
CA ASN A 283 28.36 9.33 26.24
C ASN A 283 28.49 8.01 25.45
N LEU A 284 28.43 8.11 24.13
CA LEU A 284 28.66 6.96 23.27
C LEU A 284 30.07 6.40 23.49
N THR A 285 30.18 5.09 23.58
CA THR A 285 31.46 4.38 23.71
C THR A 285 31.53 3.24 22.69
N ASP A 286 32.72 2.96 22.19
CA ASP A 286 33.00 1.79 21.35
C ASP A 286 32.76 0.47 22.10
N PRO A 287 32.39 -0.61 21.40
CA PRO A 287 32.03 -0.66 19.97
C PRO A 287 30.56 -0.40 19.70
N ILE A 288 30.25 0.19 18.53
CA ILE A 288 28.91 0.32 17.98
C ILE A 288 28.91 -0.30 16.59
N TYR A 289 27.93 -1.11 16.29
CA TYR A 289 27.77 -1.80 15.01
C TYR A 289 26.42 -1.49 14.40
N ILE A 290 26.38 -1.46 13.05
CA ILE A 290 25.17 -1.58 12.26
C ILE A 290 25.10 -2.98 11.67
N THR A 291 23.90 -3.58 11.63
CA THR A 291 23.69 -4.90 11.05
C THR A 291 22.36 -4.94 10.28
N GLY A 292 22.28 -5.70 9.18
CA GLY A 292 21.07 -5.69 8.36
C GLY A 292 21.05 -6.75 7.26
N ASN A 293 20.14 -6.58 6.30
CA ASN A 293 19.70 -7.59 5.34
C ASN A 293 20.62 -7.80 4.12
N GLN A 294 21.86 -7.37 4.15
CA GLN A 294 22.80 -7.52 3.04
C GLN A 294 24.27 -7.52 3.52
N ASP A 295 25.19 -8.00 2.68
CA ASP A 295 26.62 -8.12 3.01
C ASP A 295 27.24 -6.82 3.52
N ALA A 296 26.93 -5.70 2.89
CA ALA A 296 27.39 -4.38 3.30
C ALA A 296 26.90 -3.94 4.69
N LEU A 297 25.93 -4.65 5.25
CA LEU A 297 25.38 -4.47 6.61
C LEU A 297 25.68 -5.67 7.52
N GLY A 298 26.44 -6.67 7.06
CA GLY A 298 26.86 -7.81 7.88
C GLY A 298 25.81 -8.89 8.10
N ASN A 299 24.79 -9.00 7.19
CA ASN A 299 23.85 -10.13 7.10
C ASN A 299 23.21 -10.55 8.44
N TRP A 300 22.74 -9.58 9.21
CA TRP A 300 22.14 -9.76 10.53
C TRP A 300 23.07 -10.38 11.60
N GLU A 301 24.37 -10.40 11.39
CA GLU A 301 25.32 -10.71 12.45
C GLU A 301 25.36 -9.57 13.48
N ALA A 302 25.21 -9.85 14.76
CA ALA A 302 25.17 -8.81 15.79
C ALA A 302 26.45 -7.94 15.83
N LYS A 303 27.60 -8.49 15.40
CA LYS A 303 28.85 -7.77 15.13
C LYS A 303 28.98 -7.46 13.63
N GLY A 304 27.97 -6.90 13.01
CA GLY A 304 27.94 -6.58 11.59
C GLY A 304 29.07 -5.65 11.15
N VAL A 305 28.76 -4.41 10.78
CA VAL A 305 29.77 -3.42 10.37
C VAL A 305 29.99 -2.41 11.48
N LYS A 306 31.25 -2.21 11.88
CA LYS A 306 31.59 -1.27 12.95
C LYS A 306 31.39 0.18 12.46
N MET A 307 30.65 0.98 13.21
CA MET A 307 30.50 2.41 12.99
C MET A 307 31.72 3.19 13.53
N THR A 308 31.99 4.33 12.95
CA THR A 308 33.02 5.25 13.43
C THR A 308 32.45 6.20 14.47
N LEU A 309 33.02 6.22 15.66
CA LEU A 309 32.69 7.19 16.69
C LEU A 309 33.36 8.53 16.32
N THR A 310 32.54 9.50 15.88
CA THR A 310 33.07 10.84 15.47
C THR A 310 33.11 11.84 16.61
N SER A 311 32.36 11.58 17.67
CA SER A 311 32.41 12.30 18.95
C SER A 311 31.84 11.40 20.05
N ASP A 312 31.82 11.89 21.30
CA ASP A 312 31.17 11.23 22.43
C ASP A 312 29.62 11.15 22.31
N SER A 313 29.07 11.72 21.27
CA SER A 313 27.63 11.81 21.04
C SER A 313 27.20 11.38 19.65
N VAL A 314 28.09 11.04 18.73
CA VAL A 314 27.81 10.69 17.35
C VAL A 314 28.64 9.50 16.87
N ALA A 315 28.01 8.46 16.41
CA ALA A 315 28.62 7.41 15.59
C ALA A 315 28.05 7.48 14.17
N SER A 316 28.88 7.36 13.15
CA SER A 316 28.45 7.44 11.76
C SER A 316 29.06 6.38 10.87
N ILE A 317 28.43 6.14 9.72
CA ILE A 317 28.94 5.25 8.67
C ILE A 317 28.42 5.68 7.31
N ASP A 318 29.30 5.57 6.31
CA ASP A 318 28.99 5.74 4.90
C ASP A 318 29.04 4.38 4.21
N LEU A 319 27.98 3.98 3.51
CA LEU A 319 27.86 2.68 2.85
C LEU A 319 27.31 2.85 1.45
N ARG A 320 27.48 1.81 0.63
CA ARG A 320 26.70 1.63 -0.60
C ARG A 320 25.75 0.46 -0.40
N LEU A 321 24.44 0.73 -0.45
CA LEU A 321 23.39 -0.25 -0.13
C LEU A 321 22.45 -0.47 -1.32
N HIS A 322 22.03 -1.70 -1.50
CA HIS A 322 20.84 -2.03 -2.26
C HIS A 322 19.60 -1.56 -1.48
N LEU A 323 18.61 -0.98 -2.16
CA LEU A 323 17.40 -0.46 -1.51
C LEU A 323 16.16 -1.25 -1.94
N PRO A 324 15.21 -1.50 -1.04
CA PRO A 324 15.18 -1.09 0.37
C PRO A 324 16.21 -1.83 1.24
N ALA A 325 16.88 -1.11 2.13
CA ALA A 325 17.83 -1.68 3.10
C ALA A 325 17.23 -1.67 4.50
N GLN A 326 17.33 -2.81 5.20
CA GLN A 326 16.84 -2.97 6.57
C GLN A 326 18.01 -3.20 7.51
N PHE A 327 17.99 -2.56 8.68
CA PHE A 327 19.08 -2.65 9.64
C PHE A 327 18.65 -2.32 11.08
N LYS A 328 19.54 -2.65 12.00
CA LYS A 328 19.51 -2.31 13.43
C LYS A 328 20.89 -1.88 13.90
N PHE A 329 20.95 -1.32 15.10
CA PHE A 329 22.20 -0.99 15.76
C PHE A 329 22.42 -1.86 16.99
N THR A 330 23.65 -2.31 17.22
CA THR A 330 24.02 -3.15 18.37
C THR A 330 25.33 -2.72 19.00
N ARG A 331 25.63 -3.28 20.18
CA ARG A 331 26.96 -3.22 20.81
C ARG A 331 27.67 -4.58 20.72
N GLY A 332 27.41 -5.36 19.66
CA GLY A 332 28.05 -6.61 19.35
C GLY A 332 27.31 -7.85 19.84
N SER A 333 26.10 -7.70 20.39
CA SER A 333 25.17 -8.78 20.67
C SER A 333 23.72 -8.29 20.57
N TRP A 334 22.78 -9.19 20.35
CA TRP A 334 21.36 -8.85 20.25
C TRP A 334 20.74 -8.43 21.59
N GLU A 335 21.28 -8.89 22.71
CA GLU A 335 20.88 -8.45 24.05
C GLU A 335 21.22 -6.97 24.29
N ARG A 336 22.06 -6.40 23.42
CA ARG A 336 22.50 -5.01 23.46
C ARG A 336 22.13 -4.28 22.17
N GLU A 337 20.90 -4.48 21.70
CA GLU A 337 20.31 -3.73 20.60
C GLU A 337 19.97 -2.30 21.05
N ALA A 338 20.12 -1.34 20.14
CA ALA A 338 19.79 0.07 20.40
C ALA A 338 18.27 0.28 20.50
N ILE A 339 17.84 1.03 21.50
CA ILE A 339 16.46 1.53 21.60
C ILE A 339 16.42 2.93 21.00
N ILE A 340 15.72 3.06 19.86
CA ILE A 340 15.66 4.32 19.09
C ILE A 340 14.41 5.11 19.47
N SER A 341 14.58 6.41 19.71
CA SER A 341 13.49 7.31 20.14
C SER A 341 12.73 7.97 18.99
N ASN A 342 13.31 8.04 17.80
CA ASN A 342 12.76 8.74 16.65
C ASN A 342 12.44 7.84 15.44
N ALA A 343 12.37 6.55 15.67
CA ALA A 343 11.83 5.56 14.74
C ALA A 343 10.95 4.58 15.51
N ASP A 344 10.01 3.95 14.85
CA ASP A 344 9.20 2.90 15.45
C ASP A 344 10.03 1.64 15.77
N ALA A 345 9.49 0.76 16.57
CA ALA A 345 10.11 -0.52 16.87
C ALA A 345 10.21 -1.39 15.61
N GLY A 346 11.18 -2.30 15.59
CA GLY A 346 11.44 -3.17 14.47
C GLY A 346 12.68 -2.76 13.67
N ASN A 347 12.78 -3.24 12.44
CA ASN A 347 13.90 -2.91 11.57
C ASN A 347 13.78 -1.47 11.05
N HIS A 348 14.87 -0.72 11.11
CA HIS A 348 14.95 0.57 10.43
C HIS A 348 15.09 0.34 8.93
N ILE A 349 14.41 1.15 8.10
CA ILE A 349 14.35 0.93 6.65
C ILE A 349 14.72 2.21 5.90
N ILE A 350 15.64 2.08 4.95
CA ILE A 350 15.87 3.06 3.90
C ILE A 350 15.21 2.53 2.63
N HIS A 351 14.10 3.13 2.23
CA HIS A 351 13.27 2.62 1.13
C HIS A 351 13.80 2.95 -0.26
N ASN A 352 14.37 4.13 -0.44
CA ASN A 352 14.85 4.64 -1.72
C ASN A 352 15.97 5.67 -1.53
N ALA A 353 16.60 6.10 -2.63
CA ALA A 353 17.74 7.02 -2.61
C ALA A 353 17.41 8.43 -2.06
N GLU A 354 16.15 8.87 -2.12
CA GLU A 354 15.74 10.16 -1.55
C GLU A 354 15.86 10.15 -0.01
N HIS A 355 15.87 8.97 0.59
CA HIS A 355 15.96 8.74 2.03
C HIS A 355 17.35 8.27 2.48
N ALA A 356 18.39 8.53 1.69
CA ALA A 356 19.75 8.00 1.92
C ALA A 356 20.49 8.57 3.12
N ASN A 357 20.09 9.76 3.63
CA ASN A 357 20.70 10.39 4.79
C ASN A 357 19.79 10.22 6.01
N ARG A 358 20.27 9.54 7.03
CA ARG A 358 19.47 9.15 8.19
C ARG A 358 20.16 9.50 9.51
N VAL A 359 19.38 10.04 10.46
CA VAL A 359 19.87 10.40 11.79
C VAL A 359 18.96 9.78 12.85
N TYR A 360 19.43 8.70 13.45
CA TYR A 360 18.74 8.01 14.53
C TYR A 360 19.18 8.52 15.89
N ARG A 361 18.27 8.53 16.88
CA ARG A 361 18.55 8.98 18.23
C ARG A 361 18.24 7.87 19.22
N LEU A 362 19.22 7.55 20.05
CA LEU A 362 19.02 6.64 21.17
C LEU A 362 18.00 7.20 22.17
N TRP A 363 17.24 6.32 22.77
CA TRP A 363 16.33 6.69 23.87
C TRP A 363 17.12 7.10 25.11
N GLU A 364 16.77 8.20 25.75
CA GLU A 364 17.58 8.80 26.81
C GLU A 364 17.65 8.00 28.13
N ARG A 365 16.65 7.14 28.43
CA ARG A 365 16.55 6.38 29.68
C ARG A 365 17.15 4.98 29.61
N ASN A 366 17.00 4.32 28.48
CA ASN A 366 17.58 3.00 28.21
C ASN A 366 18.17 3.05 26.80
N HIS A 367 19.44 3.32 26.69
CA HIS A 367 20.11 3.45 25.39
C HIS A 367 20.16 2.12 24.63
N TRP A 368 20.28 1.02 25.36
CA TRP A 368 20.47 -0.33 24.83
C TRP A 368 19.61 -1.32 25.59
N MET A 369 19.15 -2.38 24.91
CA MET A 369 18.47 -3.48 25.59
C MET A 369 19.38 -4.10 26.64
N GLY A 370 18.86 -4.46 27.80
CA GLY A 370 19.63 -5.10 28.91
C GLY A 370 20.48 -4.16 29.76
N GLU A 371 20.42 -2.83 29.57
CA GLU A 371 21.08 -1.81 30.42
C GLU A 371 20.11 -1.09 31.36
#